data_e91803d53f52cfff653c8714d4496203
#
_entry.id   e91803d53f52cfff653c8714d4496203
#
_cell.length_a   1.000
_cell.length_b   1.000
_cell.length_c   1.000
_cell.angle_alpha   90.00
_cell.angle_beta   90.00
_cell.angle_gamma   90.00
#
_symmetry.space_group_name_H-M   'P 1'
#
loop_
_entity.id
_entity.type
_entity.pdbx_description
1 polymer ?
#
loop_
_entity_poly.entity_id
_entity_poly.type
_entity_poly.pdbx_seq_one_letter_code
_entity_poly.pdbx_strand_id
1 'polypeptide(L)'
;MATEDLSNDLRAFLESCEIPGAAGFGDDTSLLTSGAIDSVALFNLVGWIEARIGRVVDPTTVELPGDWDSIARIVRYVELSVSATPLLSTPLASEAPAPEPGTIDIVRYSTENAGQVARLQTRLWSPDPALNLEYLHWKYTENPCGDGSNIYLAFDRRELIGMRGFYPSRWECHRERKRFDVLVADDLVLRDDYRNQGLVTQLMQVAIEDLQTRGCEYVFNLSGGVLTVLGSLAMGWRSAGQLQPTRRLSWHGSLRTALGNQVARLPYFWRFADRLKALPGGKRAPFTELDRAAGSTVVENGRKLSISRKPKPAEMAALISRLPYDGRIRHVRDESYLAWRFRNPLSEYRFLFAGEGQLDGYLVLHHSVAQATNRRVSIVDFEASDDHTRHALLDAAIRLGRFAELAAWLATFDPGIVRDLQKYRFRPADEHLTAHGCPCVLVRCTDDARPPETWSMHGIDLLEFGNWDLRQTYTMAG
;
A
#
# COMPACT_ATOMS: atom_id res chain seq x y z
N MET A 1 21.90 -30.01 -6.48
CA MET A 1 22.60 -29.74 -5.20
C MET A 1 21.83 -30.54 -4.16
N ALA A 2 22.47 -31.29 -3.29
CA ALA A 2 21.75 -32.00 -2.24
C ALA A 2 21.14 -30.99 -1.23
N THR A 3 20.03 -31.30 -0.62
CA THR A 3 19.34 -30.47 0.39
C THR A 3 20.28 -30.00 1.50
N GLU A 4 21.19 -30.87 1.93
CA GLU A 4 22.19 -30.57 2.94
C GLU A 4 23.23 -29.54 2.48
N ASP A 5 23.63 -29.57 1.20
CA ASP A 5 24.53 -28.58 0.61
C ASP A 5 23.86 -27.19 0.55
N LEU A 6 22.56 -27.13 0.22
CA LEU A 6 21.83 -25.89 0.15
C LEU A 6 21.59 -25.25 1.52
N SER A 7 21.35 -26.10 2.55
CA SER A 7 21.18 -25.65 3.93
C SER A 7 22.49 -25.06 4.47
N ASN A 8 23.62 -25.74 4.21
CA ASN A 8 24.95 -25.27 4.63
C ASN A 8 25.35 -23.96 3.91
N ASP A 9 25.03 -23.83 2.61
CA ASP A 9 25.27 -22.64 1.84
C ASP A 9 24.42 -21.46 2.33
N LEU A 10 23.14 -21.69 2.71
CA LEU A 10 22.30 -20.67 3.34
C LEU A 10 22.84 -20.24 4.71
N ARG A 11 23.34 -21.15 5.53
CA ARG A 11 23.96 -20.83 6.83
C ARG A 11 25.18 -19.92 6.64
N ALA A 12 26.11 -20.32 5.75
CA ALA A 12 27.30 -19.53 5.44
C ALA A 12 26.93 -18.13 4.94
N PHE A 13 25.88 -18.04 4.13
CA PHE A 13 25.34 -16.76 3.65
C PHE A 13 24.80 -15.90 4.82
N LEU A 14 23.97 -16.46 5.71
CA LEU A 14 23.43 -15.75 6.88
C LEU A 14 24.54 -15.26 7.82
N GLU A 15 25.60 -16.07 8.02
CA GLU A 15 26.80 -15.67 8.77
C GLU A 15 27.52 -14.49 8.09
N SER A 16 27.61 -14.49 6.76
CA SER A 16 28.21 -13.39 5.99
C SER A 16 27.45 -12.07 6.06
N CYS A 17 26.18 -12.11 6.44
CA CYS A 17 25.34 -10.93 6.64
C CYS A 17 25.54 -10.26 8.02
N GLU A 18 26.55 -10.69 8.81
CA GLU A 18 26.86 -10.16 10.14
C GLU A 18 25.68 -10.21 11.13
N ILE A 19 24.80 -11.20 10.99
CA ILE A 19 23.62 -11.36 11.84
C ILE A 19 24.05 -11.88 13.22
N PRO A 20 23.70 -11.20 14.32
CA PRO A 20 24.03 -11.65 15.65
C PRO A 20 23.47 -13.06 15.94
N GLY A 21 24.36 -14.02 16.30
CA GLY A 21 23.96 -15.38 16.64
C GLY A 21 23.68 -16.31 15.45
N ALA A 22 23.94 -15.88 14.19
CA ALA A 22 23.69 -16.70 12.99
C ALA A 22 24.33 -18.09 13.01
N ALA A 23 25.53 -18.23 13.57
CA ALA A 23 26.20 -19.52 13.74
C ALA A 23 25.43 -20.53 14.62
N GLY A 24 24.47 -20.05 15.42
CA GLY A 24 23.63 -20.86 16.30
C GLY A 24 22.25 -21.19 15.72
N PHE A 25 21.92 -20.75 14.51
CA PHE A 25 20.60 -21.00 13.93
C PHE A 25 20.41 -22.45 13.54
N GLY A 26 19.41 -23.10 14.17
CA GLY A 26 18.93 -24.43 13.76
C GLY A 26 18.03 -24.34 12.51
N ASP A 27 17.73 -25.49 11.90
CA ASP A 27 16.87 -25.54 10.69
C ASP A 27 15.47 -24.95 10.90
N ASP A 28 14.95 -25.07 12.12
CA ASP A 28 13.63 -24.58 12.50
C ASP A 28 13.68 -23.25 13.28
N THR A 29 14.85 -22.61 13.40
CA THR A 29 14.96 -21.31 14.05
C THR A 29 14.12 -20.29 13.28
N SER A 30 13.17 -19.65 13.98
CA SER A 30 12.38 -18.58 13.41
C SER A 30 13.29 -17.37 13.09
N LEU A 31 13.34 -16.99 11.83
CA LEU A 31 14.24 -15.93 11.35
C LEU A 31 13.51 -14.58 11.24
N LEU A 32 12.29 -14.60 10.68
CA LEU A 32 11.51 -13.40 10.39
C LEU A 32 10.63 -13.01 11.58
N THR A 33 9.84 -13.96 12.09
CA THR A 33 8.87 -13.67 13.15
C THR A 33 9.51 -13.45 14.51
N SER A 34 10.72 -13.98 14.71
CA SER A 34 11.52 -13.68 15.91
C SER A 34 12.28 -12.36 15.83
N GLY A 35 12.39 -11.75 14.64
CA GLY A 35 13.27 -10.61 14.41
C GLY A 35 14.76 -10.96 14.42
N ALA A 36 15.12 -12.25 14.26
CA ALA A 36 16.51 -12.69 14.21
C ALA A 36 17.26 -12.14 12.98
N ILE A 37 16.56 -11.96 11.87
CA ILE A 37 17.08 -11.24 10.69
C ILE A 37 16.35 -9.91 10.52
N ASP A 38 17.11 -8.87 10.25
CA ASP A 38 16.62 -7.54 9.97
C ASP A 38 16.25 -7.38 8.47
N SER A 39 15.80 -6.20 8.11
CA SER A 39 15.37 -5.90 6.74
C SER A 39 16.52 -5.94 5.72
N VAL A 40 17.75 -5.65 6.15
CA VAL A 40 18.95 -5.70 5.29
C VAL A 40 19.28 -7.15 4.99
N ALA A 41 19.31 -7.97 6.03
CA ALA A 41 19.56 -9.41 5.90
C ALA A 41 18.48 -10.11 5.07
N LEU A 42 17.20 -9.71 5.24
CA LEU A 42 16.11 -10.24 4.42
C LEU A 42 16.22 -9.80 2.95
N PHE A 43 16.61 -8.55 2.68
CA PHE A 43 16.86 -8.10 1.31
C PHE A 43 17.97 -8.91 0.63
N ASN A 44 19.08 -9.13 1.35
CA ASN A 44 20.17 -9.96 0.89
C ASN A 44 19.73 -11.42 0.69
N LEU A 45 18.85 -11.94 1.57
CA LEU A 45 18.28 -13.28 1.46
C LEU A 45 17.40 -13.43 0.20
N VAL A 46 16.62 -12.41 -0.17
CA VAL A 46 15.87 -12.41 -1.44
C VAL A 46 16.84 -12.57 -2.61
N GLY A 47 17.90 -11.77 -2.67
CA GLY A 47 18.93 -11.89 -3.70
C GLY A 47 19.61 -13.27 -3.73
N TRP A 48 19.88 -13.85 -2.54
CA TRP A 48 20.41 -15.20 -2.42
C TRP A 48 19.46 -16.26 -2.98
N ILE A 49 18.15 -16.15 -2.71
CA ILE A 49 17.11 -17.04 -3.25
C ILE A 49 17.01 -16.90 -4.76
N GLU A 50 16.91 -15.67 -5.28
CA GLU A 50 16.78 -15.39 -6.71
C GLU A 50 17.96 -15.95 -7.52
N ALA A 51 19.17 -15.83 -7.00
CA ALA A 51 20.35 -16.39 -7.64
C ALA A 51 20.29 -17.92 -7.76
N ARG A 52 19.57 -18.60 -6.88
CA ARG A 52 19.46 -20.07 -6.89
C ARG A 52 18.27 -20.58 -7.67
N ILE A 53 17.16 -19.86 -7.67
CA ILE A 53 15.99 -20.23 -8.48
C ILE A 53 16.09 -19.74 -9.95
N GLY A 54 17.11 -18.91 -10.26
CA GLY A 54 17.35 -18.40 -11.60
C GLY A 54 16.28 -17.43 -12.14
N ARG A 55 15.49 -16.85 -11.24
CA ARG A 55 14.41 -15.88 -11.58
C ARG A 55 14.15 -14.93 -10.43
N VAL A 56 13.57 -13.77 -10.74
CA VAL A 56 13.11 -12.80 -9.75
C VAL A 56 11.97 -13.41 -8.93
N VAL A 57 12.02 -13.25 -7.62
CA VAL A 57 10.94 -13.65 -6.72
C VAL A 57 9.76 -12.71 -6.95
N ASP A 58 8.63 -13.28 -7.36
CA ASP A 58 7.37 -12.53 -7.38
C ASP A 58 6.82 -12.46 -5.94
N PRO A 59 6.81 -11.27 -5.31
CA PRO A 59 6.35 -11.13 -3.93
C PRO A 59 4.87 -11.49 -3.75
N THR A 60 4.12 -11.59 -4.85
CA THR A 60 2.72 -12.04 -4.82
C THR A 60 2.58 -13.56 -4.71
N THR A 61 3.67 -14.29 -4.88
CA THR A 61 3.70 -15.77 -4.86
C THR A 61 4.37 -16.34 -3.62
N VAL A 62 4.95 -15.50 -2.76
CA VAL A 62 5.66 -15.91 -1.53
C VAL A 62 4.77 -15.68 -0.32
N GLU A 63 4.57 -16.70 0.49
CA GLU A 63 3.87 -16.59 1.77
C GLU A 63 4.89 -16.34 2.90
N LEU A 64 5.12 -15.06 3.24
CA LEU A 64 5.89 -14.73 4.43
C LEU A 64 4.96 -14.64 5.65
N PRO A 65 5.30 -15.26 6.80
CA PRO A 65 6.53 -16.03 7.13
C PRO A 65 6.47 -17.52 6.73
N GLY A 66 5.35 -17.98 6.11
CA GLY A 66 5.14 -19.40 5.79
C GLY A 66 6.27 -20.08 5.06
N ASP A 67 6.81 -19.42 4.03
CA ASP A 67 7.85 -20.00 3.17
C ASP A 67 9.28 -19.71 3.63
N TRP A 68 9.51 -18.64 4.41
CA TRP A 68 10.86 -18.13 4.65
C TRP A 68 11.21 -17.88 6.12
N ASP A 69 10.38 -18.31 7.05
CA ASP A 69 10.64 -18.07 8.48
C ASP A 69 11.72 -18.97 9.10
N SER A 70 12.22 -19.96 8.37
CA SER A 70 13.33 -20.80 8.87
C SER A 70 14.20 -21.32 7.73
N ILE A 71 15.43 -21.77 8.06
CA ILE A 71 16.35 -22.35 7.08
C ILE A 71 15.69 -23.49 6.33
N ALA A 72 15.03 -24.41 7.03
CA ALA A 72 14.33 -25.53 6.41
C ALA A 72 13.24 -25.09 5.42
N ARG A 73 12.49 -24.05 5.74
CA ARG A 73 11.43 -23.51 4.87
C ARG A 73 12.00 -22.83 3.63
N ILE A 74 13.05 -22.02 3.79
CA ILE A 74 13.74 -21.36 2.67
C ILE A 74 14.33 -22.39 1.70
N VAL A 75 15.02 -23.40 2.21
CA VAL A 75 15.58 -24.48 1.41
C VAL A 75 14.48 -25.19 0.63
N ARG A 76 13.40 -25.57 1.30
CA ARG A 76 12.23 -26.19 0.67
C ARG A 76 11.61 -25.31 -0.42
N TYR A 77 11.47 -24.00 -0.18
CA TYR A 77 10.98 -23.05 -1.15
C TYR A 77 11.86 -23.02 -2.41
N VAL A 78 13.18 -22.97 -2.25
CA VAL A 78 14.15 -23.00 -3.35
C VAL A 78 14.04 -24.31 -4.14
N GLU A 79 14.02 -25.46 -3.48
CA GLU A 79 13.88 -26.78 -4.12
C GLU A 79 12.61 -26.91 -4.94
N LEU A 80 11.47 -26.50 -4.36
CA LEU A 80 10.18 -26.53 -5.06
C LEU A 80 10.18 -25.56 -6.24
N SER A 81 10.82 -24.42 -6.11
CA SER A 81 10.91 -23.40 -7.16
C SER A 81 11.79 -23.82 -8.32
N VAL A 82 12.86 -24.56 -8.06
CA VAL A 82 13.76 -25.16 -9.09
C VAL A 82 13.11 -26.35 -9.75
N SER A 83 12.41 -27.22 -8.97
CA SER A 83 11.74 -28.41 -9.51
C SER A 83 10.48 -28.11 -10.31
N ALA A 84 9.89 -26.94 -10.14
CA ALA A 84 8.68 -26.50 -10.85
C ALA A 84 8.97 -25.90 -12.24
N THR A 85 10.16 -26.09 -12.81
CA THR A 85 10.45 -25.70 -14.20
C THR A 85 9.84 -26.72 -15.15
N PRO A 86 8.66 -26.50 -15.78
CA PRO A 86 8.23 -27.30 -16.90
C PRO A 86 9.00 -26.85 -18.12
N LEU A 87 9.58 -27.82 -18.78
CA LEU A 87 9.98 -27.80 -20.17
C LEU A 87 9.09 -26.89 -21.04
N LEU A 88 9.49 -25.65 -21.18
CA LEU A 88 9.28 -24.80 -22.33
C LEU A 88 10.51 -23.89 -22.41
N SER A 89 11.61 -24.51 -22.75
CA SER A 89 12.76 -23.85 -23.32
C SER A 89 12.38 -23.41 -24.74
N THR A 90 11.75 -22.24 -24.83
CA THR A 90 12.08 -21.38 -25.92
C THR A 90 13.35 -20.67 -25.48
N PRO A 91 14.44 -20.76 -26.20
CA PRO A 91 15.61 -19.94 -25.91
C PRO A 91 15.13 -18.50 -26.08
N LEU A 92 14.98 -17.79 -24.98
CA LEU A 92 15.04 -16.35 -25.02
C LEU A 92 16.40 -16.06 -25.63
N ALA A 93 16.33 -15.48 -26.82
CA ALA A 93 17.45 -15.01 -27.58
C ALA A 93 18.44 -14.33 -26.62
N SER A 94 19.70 -14.78 -26.81
CA SER A 94 20.94 -14.05 -26.59
C SER A 94 20.87 -13.09 -25.38
N GLU A 95 21.54 -13.48 -24.33
CA GLU A 95 22.19 -12.53 -23.44
C GLU A 95 22.80 -11.43 -24.30
N ALA A 96 22.08 -10.33 -24.45
CA ALA A 96 22.74 -9.08 -24.72
C ALA A 96 23.75 -8.93 -23.57
N PRO A 97 25.05 -8.68 -23.82
CA PRO A 97 26.02 -8.46 -22.78
C PRO A 97 25.42 -7.42 -21.85
N ALA A 98 25.49 -7.68 -20.53
CA ALA A 98 25.09 -6.71 -19.52
C ALA A 98 25.70 -5.38 -19.97
N PRO A 99 24.90 -4.30 -20.13
CA PRO A 99 25.45 -3.03 -20.59
C PRO A 99 26.61 -2.71 -19.67
N GLU A 100 27.76 -2.36 -20.25
CA GLU A 100 28.84 -1.77 -19.45
C GLU A 100 28.20 -0.71 -18.58
N PRO A 101 28.52 -0.61 -17.26
CA PRO A 101 27.86 0.30 -16.37
C PRO A 101 27.96 1.72 -16.93
N GLY A 102 26.93 2.12 -17.67
CA GLY A 102 26.76 3.47 -18.13
C GLY A 102 26.58 4.34 -16.89
N THR A 103 27.08 5.55 -16.91
CA THR A 103 26.82 6.51 -15.83
C THR A 103 25.31 6.71 -15.74
N ILE A 104 24.70 6.23 -14.67
CA ILE A 104 23.28 6.45 -14.41
C ILE A 104 23.12 7.88 -13.88
N ASP A 105 22.35 8.68 -14.58
CA ASP A 105 22.04 10.04 -14.21
C ASP A 105 20.72 10.07 -13.41
N ILE A 106 20.77 10.60 -12.19
CA ILE A 106 19.56 10.81 -11.38
C ILE A 106 19.25 12.31 -11.38
N VAL A 107 18.08 12.66 -11.91
CA VAL A 107 17.67 14.06 -12.09
C VAL A 107 16.26 14.27 -11.55
N ARG A 108 15.92 15.51 -11.23
CA ARG A 108 14.53 15.88 -10.90
C ARG A 108 13.67 15.91 -12.15
N TYR A 109 12.42 15.55 -11.98
CA TYR A 109 11.40 15.57 -13.02
C TYR A 109 11.23 16.96 -13.64
N SER A 110 11.09 16.97 -14.95
CA SER A 110 10.57 18.09 -15.72
C SER A 110 9.35 17.63 -16.53
N THR A 111 8.48 18.56 -16.94
CA THR A 111 7.28 18.26 -17.73
C THR A 111 7.61 17.60 -19.08
N GLU A 112 8.81 17.79 -19.62
CA GLU A 112 9.30 17.13 -20.83
C GLU A 112 9.38 15.61 -20.68
N ASN A 113 9.58 15.13 -19.45
CA ASN A 113 9.68 13.71 -19.13
C ASN A 113 8.32 13.03 -18.90
N ALA A 114 7.21 13.80 -18.85
CA ALA A 114 5.90 13.29 -18.45
C ALA A 114 5.45 12.07 -19.25
N GLY A 115 5.67 12.06 -20.56
CA GLY A 115 5.33 10.92 -21.41
C GLY A 115 6.19 9.67 -21.16
N GLN A 116 7.47 9.82 -20.78
CA GLN A 116 8.33 8.70 -20.40
C GLN A 116 7.91 8.14 -19.03
N VAL A 117 7.62 9.01 -18.07
CA VAL A 117 7.11 8.65 -16.74
C VAL A 117 5.81 7.87 -16.86
N ALA A 118 4.83 8.36 -17.62
CA ALA A 118 3.56 7.69 -17.83
C ALA A 118 3.71 6.27 -18.41
N ARG A 119 4.66 6.09 -19.34
CA ARG A 119 5.01 4.76 -19.88
C ARG A 119 5.67 3.87 -18.84
N LEU A 120 6.62 4.39 -18.05
CA LEU A 120 7.27 3.61 -16.99
C LEU A 120 6.24 3.18 -15.93
N GLN A 121 5.28 4.05 -15.58
CA GLN A 121 4.21 3.77 -14.62
C GLN A 121 3.22 2.67 -15.08
N THR A 122 3.25 2.21 -16.33
CA THR A 122 2.46 1.04 -16.75
C THR A 122 2.83 -0.24 -16.00
N ARG A 123 4.00 -0.27 -15.37
CA ARG A 123 4.46 -1.37 -14.50
C ARG A 123 3.88 -1.30 -13.08
N LEU A 124 3.30 -0.16 -12.70
CA LEU A 124 2.86 0.11 -11.33
C LEU A 124 1.34 0.32 -11.24
N TRP A 125 0.77 1.08 -12.18
CA TRP A 125 -0.62 1.52 -12.10
C TRP A 125 -1.49 0.92 -13.21
N SER A 126 -1.75 1.66 -14.27
CA SER A 126 -2.58 1.22 -15.39
C SER A 126 -1.72 0.76 -16.57
N PRO A 127 -2.13 -0.26 -17.33
CA PRO A 127 -1.49 -0.59 -18.60
C PRO A 127 -1.66 0.52 -19.67
N ASP A 128 -2.57 1.48 -19.45
CA ASP A 128 -2.80 2.62 -20.33
C ASP A 128 -1.92 3.82 -19.93
N PRO A 129 -0.92 4.21 -20.76
CA PRO A 129 -0.07 5.36 -20.47
C PRO A 129 -0.84 6.70 -20.44
N ALA A 130 -1.94 6.83 -21.19
CA ALA A 130 -2.73 8.06 -21.16
C ALA A 130 -3.39 8.26 -19.80
N LEU A 131 -3.96 7.20 -19.24
CA LEU A 131 -4.52 7.23 -17.89
C LEU A 131 -3.46 7.48 -16.81
N ASN A 132 -2.26 6.94 -16.99
CA ASN A 132 -1.13 7.21 -16.09
C ASN A 132 -0.67 8.66 -16.17
N LEU A 133 -0.73 9.29 -17.35
CA LEU A 133 -0.41 10.70 -17.51
C LEU A 133 -1.43 11.60 -16.79
N GLU A 134 -2.72 11.28 -16.88
CA GLU A 134 -3.78 11.97 -16.11
C GLU A 134 -3.55 11.79 -14.60
N TYR A 135 -3.17 10.59 -14.16
CA TYR A 135 -2.85 10.30 -12.77
C TYR A 135 -1.61 11.07 -12.28
N LEU A 136 -0.56 11.14 -13.09
CA LEU A 136 0.64 11.92 -12.80
C LEU A 136 0.30 13.40 -12.58
N HIS A 137 -0.48 13.99 -13.50
CA HIS A 137 -0.92 15.39 -13.40
C HIS A 137 -1.79 15.61 -12.16
N TRP A 138 -2.81 14.78 -11.95
CA TRP A 138 -3.66 14.87 -10.78
C TRP A 138 -2.86 14.78 -9.48
N LYS A 139 -1.96 13.82 -9.35
CA LYS A 139 -1.25 13.52 -8.11
C LYS A 139 -0.21 14.57 -7.73
N TYR A 140 0.53 15.06 -8.72
CA TYR A 140 1.68 15.93 -8.50
C TYR A 140 1.41 17.38 -8.89
N THR A 141 0.80 17.64 -10.03
CA THR A 141 0.64 19.01 -10.54
C THR A 141 -0.61 19.70 -9.99
N GLU A 142 -1.73 18.97 -9.89
CA GLU A 142 -3.00 19.52 -9.39
C GLU A 142 -3.16 19.39 -7.87
N ASN A 143 -2.18 18.82 -7.18
CA ASN A 143 -2.23 18.63 -5.75
C ASN A 143 -2.22 19.99 -5.02
N PRO A 144 -3.24 20.28 -4.18
CA PRO A 144 -3.36 21.60 -3.52
C PRO A 144 -2.29 21.88 -2.46
N CYS A 145 -1.46 20.88 -2.12
CA CYS A 145 -0.43 21.00 -1.10
C CYS A 145 0.97 21.34 -1.66
N GLY A 146 1.15 21.43 -2.99
CA GLY A 146 2.48 21.74 -3.54
C GLY A 146 2.57 21.74 -5.07
N ASP A 147 3.76 21.98 -5.57
CA ASP A 147 4.08 22.28 -6.97
C ASP A 147 4.44 21.07 -7.85
N GLY A 148 4.38 19.85 -7.32
CA GLY A 148 4.66 18.63 -8.07
C GLY A 148 6.11 18.34 -8.41
N SER A 149 7.06 19.14 -7.94
CA SER A 149 8.48 19.05 -8.34
C SER A 149 9.29 17.93 -7.68
N ASN A 150 8.64 17.07 -6.88
CA ASN A 150 9.34 16.11 -6.02
C ASN A 150 9.31 14.68 -6.61
N ILE A 151 9.73 14.55 -7.87
CA ILE A 151 9.92 13.26 -8.53
C ILE A 151 11.37 13.17 -8.99
N TYR A 152 12.02 12.07 -8.69
CA TYR A 152 13.40 11.77 -9.07
C TYR A 152 13.41 10.67 -10.11
N LEU A 153 14.13 10.89 -11.20
CA LEU A 153 14.18 10.05 -12.38
C LEU A 153 15.60 9.54 -12.58
N ALA A 154 15.74 8.24 -12.77
CA ALA A 154 17.02 7.63 -13.14
C ALA A 154 17.04 7.34 -14.65
N PHE A 155 18.07 7.82 -15.31
CA PHE A 155 18.31 7.62 -16.72
C PHE A 155 19.59 6.82 -16.94
N ASP A 156 19.54 5.83 -17.82
CA ASP A 156 20.72 5.29 -18.49
C ASP A 156 20.78 5.92 -19.88
N ARG A 157 21.82 6.76 -20.11
CA ARG A 157 21.97 7.61 -21.30
C ARG A 157 20.76 8.54 -21.48
N ARG A 158 19.78 8.18 -22.31
CA ARG A 158 18.54 8.96 -22.55
C ARG A 158 17.26 8.19 -22.21
N GLU A 159 17.42 6.98 -21.73
CA GLU A 159 16.29 6.09 -21.45
C GLU A 159 15.93 6.16 -19.97
N LEU A 160 14.65 6.41 -19.68
CA LEU A 160 14.14 6.41 -18.31
C LEU A 160 14.04 4.96 -17.81
N ILE A 161 14.83 4.63 -16.78
CA ILE A 161 14.94 3.29 -16.21
C ILE A 161 14.34 3.17 -14.83
N GLY A 162 14.14 4.28 -14.14
CA GLY A 162 13.57 4.28 -12.77
C GLY A 162 13.01 5.61 -12.36
N MET A 163 12.11 5.57 -11.40
CA MET A 163 11.57 6.75 -10.73
C MET A 163 11.26 6.52 -9.27
N ARG A 164 11.29 7.61 -8.51
CA ARG A 164 10.76 7.71 -7.15
C ARG A 164 10.00 9.03 -7.01
N GLY A 165 8.74 8.96 -6.64
CA GLY A 165 7.90 10.13 -6.42
C GLY A 165 7.68 10.42 -4.94
N PHE A 166 7.48 11.72 -4.63
CA PHE A 166 7.09 12.21 -3.33
C PHE A 166 5.98 13.24 -3.52
N TYR A 167 4.76 12.93 -3.13
CA TYR A 167 3.67 13.89 -3.27
C TYR A 167 3.55 14.76 -2.01
N PRO A 168 3.25 16.05 -2.18
CA PRO A 168 3.07 16.96 -1.05
C PRO A 168 1.78 16.66 -0.31
N SER A 169 1.81 16.86 1.02
CA SER A 169 0.72 16.49 1.90
C SER A 169 0.70 17.39 3.12
N ARG A 170 -0.48 17.88 3.50
CA ARG A 170 -0.65 18.77 4.66
C ARG A 170 -1.31 18.05 5.82
N TRP A 171 -0.69 18.16 6.98
CA TRP A 171 -1.11 17.50 8.21
C TRP A 171 -1.38 18.50 9.31
N GLU A 172 -2.13 18.08 10.32
CA GLU A 172 -2.37 18.86 11.52
C GLU A 172 -2.21 17.98 12.76
N CYS A 173 -1.84 18.59 13.86
CA CYS A 173 -1.73 17.96 15.16
C CYS A 173 -2.07 18.96 16.28
N HIS A 174 -2.19 18.46 17.52
CA HIS A 174 -2.68 19.20 18.68
C HIS A 174 -4.12 19.70 18.52
N ARG A 175 -4.79 19.93 19.64
CA ARG A 175 -6.18 20.45 19.65
C ARG A 175 -6.31 21.80 18.96
N GLU A 176 -5.23 22.59 18.96
CA GLU A 176 -5.14 23.90 18.30
C GLU A 176 -4.95 23.77 16.77
N ARG A 177 -4.90 22.55 16.23
CA ARG A 177 -4.73 22.27 14.79
C ARG A 177 -3.48 22.92 14.20
N LYS A 178 -2.34 22.71 14.85
CA LYS A 178 -1.04 23.14 14.30
C LYS A 178 -0.78 22.37 13.00
N ARG A 179 -0.64 23.12 11.90
CA ARG A 179 -0.45 22.56 10.56
C ARG A 179 1.03 22.46 10.23
N PHE A 180 1.36 21.46 9.44
CA PHE A 180 2.69 21.26 8.87
C PHE A 180 2.57 20.52 7.54
N ASP A 181 3.54 20.76 6.66
CA ASP A 181 3.61 20.12 5.36
C ASP A 181 4.72 19.07 5.38
N VAL A 182 4.45 17.90 4.78
CA VAL A 182 5.43 16.84 4.58
C VAL A 182 5.27 16.27 3.18
N LEU A 183 6.29 15.57 2.73
CA LEU A 183 6.22 14.78 1.51
C LEU A 183 5.90 13.32 1.87
N VAL A 184 5.06 12.69 1.06
CA VAL A 184 4.75 11.27 1.20
C VAL A 184 5.36 10.52 0.03
N ALA A 185 6.22 9.56 0.36
CA ALA A 185 6.93 8.75 -0.62
C ALA A 185 6.00 7.75 -1.27
N ASP A 186 5.97 7.72 -2.60
CA ASP A 186 5.17 6.81 -3.42
C ASP A 186 5.83 6.61 -4.81
N ASP A 187 5.19 5.87 -5.72
CA ASP A 187 5.65 5.70 -7.10
C ASP A 187 7.12 5.26 -7.24
N LEU A 188 7.52 4.22 -6.51
CA LEU A 188 8.79 3.56 -6.74
C LEU A 188 8.63 2.52 -7.84
N VAL A 189 9.25 2.76 -8.99
CA VAL A 189 9.25 1.82 -10.11
C VAL A 189 10.59 1.81 -10.83
N LEU A 190 11.08 0.62 -11.14
CA LEU A 190 12.27 0.39 -11.96
C LEU A 190 11.91 -0.50 -13.14
N ARG A 191 12.68 -0.38 -14.21
CA ARG A 191 12.72 -1.41 -15.24
C ARG A 191 13.28 -2.71 -14.66
N ASP A 192 12.77 -3.84 -15.14
CA ASP A 192 13.08 -5.16 -14.58
C ASP A 192 14.57 -5.51 -14.73
N ASP A 193 15.20 -5.10 -15.84
CA ASP A 193 16.60 -5.31 -16.15
C ASP A 193 17.59 -4.46 -15.30
N TYR A 194 17.10 -3.47 -14.56
CA TYR A 194 17.87 -2.64 -13.62
C TYR A 194 17.59 -2.95 -12.14
N ARG A 195 16.83 -4.01 -11.87
CA ARG A 195 16.61 -4.47 -10.50
C ARG A 195 17.86 -5.12 -9.93
N ASN A 196 17.99 -5.14 -8.60
CA ASN A 196 19.10 -5.76 -7.86
C ASN A 196 20.50 -5.18 -8.16
N GLN A 197 20.55 -3.94 -8.66
CA GLN A 197 21.80 -3.22 -8.96
C GLN A 197 22.01 -2.01 -8.05
N GLY A 198 21.33 -1.96 -6.88
CA GLY A 198 21.45 -0.86 -5.94
C GLY A 198 20.80 0.47 -6.37
N LEU A 199 20.11 0.50 -7.54
CA LEU A 199 19.53 1.72 -8.09
C LEU A 199 18.44 2.34 -7.21
N VAL A 200 17.66 1.52 -6.49
CA VAL A 200 16.67 2.04 -5.51
C VAL A 200 17.36 2.83 -4.41
N THR A 201 18.46 2.30 -3.87
CA THR A 201 19.25 2.96 -2.82
C THR A 201 19.83 4.28 -3.33
N GLN A 202 20.39 4.30 -4.53
CA GLN A 202 20.93 5.52 -5.16
C GLN A 202 19.85 6.58 -5.38
N LEU A 203 18.68 6.19 -5.93
CA LEU A 203 17.51 7.08 -6.11
C LEU A 203 17.06 7.68 -4.78
N MET A 204 16.97 6.83 -3.74
CA MET A 204 16.55 7.28 -2.41
C MET A 204 17.57 8.20 -1.78
N GLN A 205 18.87 7.90 -1.90
CA GLN A 205 19.93 8.73 -1.34
C GLN A 205 19.92 10.14 -1.96
N VAL A 206 19.94 10.22 -3.29
CA VAL A 206 19.87 11.52 -4.01
C VAL A 206 18.61 12.29 -3.65
N ALA A 207 17.45 11.59 -3.54
CA ALA A 207 16.20 12.23 -3.17
C ALA A 207 16.25 12.79 -1.74
N ILE A 208 16.71 12.03 -0.76
CA ILE A 208 16.76 12.46 0.64
C ILE A 208 17.75 13.62 0.82
N GLU A 209 18.91 13.58 0.19
CA GLU A 209 19.89 14.67 0.22
C GLU A 209 19.33 15.98 -0.37
N ASP A 210 18.66 15.92 -1.52
CA ASP A 210 18.00 17.10 -2.12
C ASP A 210 16.87 17.62 -1.23
N LEU A 211 16.04 16.74 -0.68
CA LEU A 211 14.94 17.10 0.21
C LEU A 211 15.45 17.76 1.51
N GLN A 212 16.52 17.25 2.09
CA GLN A 212 17.18 17.84 3.25
C GLN A 212 17.68 19.26 2.94
N THR A 213 18.35 19.45 1.79
CA THR A 213 18.87 20.77 1.36
C THR A 213 17.74 21.78 1.18
N ARG A 214 16.54 21.32 0.82
CA ARG A 214 15.34 22.13 0.65
C ARG A 214 14.54 22.34 1.95
N GLY A 215 15.07 21.87 3.09
CA GLY A 215 14.46 22.05 4.40
C GLY A 215 13.31 21.11 4.72
N CYS A 216 13.15 20.03 3.97
CA CYS A 216 12.21 18.97 4.31
C CYS A 216 12.78 18.17 5.48
N GLU A 217 12.12 18.18 6.62
CA GLU A 217 12.63 17.55 7.84
C GLU A 217 12.26 16.04 7.90
N TYR A 218 11.04 15.71 7.50
CA TYR A 218 10.54 14.33 7.50
C TYR A 218 9.84 13.98 6.20
N VAL A 219 9.91 12.71 5.86
CA VAL A 219 9.13 12.09 4.77
C VAL A 219 8.32 10.95 5.36
N PHE A 220 7.04 10.85 4.98
CA PHE A 220 6.16 9.76 5.36
C PHE A 220 6.00 8.75 4.22
N ASN A 221 5.65 7.51 4.56
CA ASN A 221 5.25 6.50 3.60
C ASN A 221 4.09 5.69 4.20
N LEU A 222 3.00 5.59 3.46
CA LEU A 222 1.77 4.88 3.84
C LEU A 222 1.53 3.66 2.93
N SER A 223 2.55 3.23 2.22
CA SER A 223 2.44 2.11 1.29
C SER A 223 2.68 0.76 1.98
N GLY A 224 2.21 -0.32 1.36
CA GLY A 224 2.01 -1.56 2.06
C GLY A 224 2.54 -2.83 1.44
N GLY A 225 3.43 -2.77 0.46
CA GLY A 225 4.09 -4.00 0.00
C GLY A 225 5.17 -4.44 1.00
N VAL A 226 5.21 -5.72 1.41
CA VAL A 226 6.22 -6.24 2.37
C VAL A 226 7.63 -5.89 1.93
N LEU A 227 7.99 -6.16 0.68
CA LEU A 227 9.32 -5.86 0.16
C LEU A 227 9.61 -4.35 0.15
N THR A 228 8.59 -3.51 -0.10
CA THR A 228 8.74 -2.06 -0.05
C THR A 228 8.98 -1.59 1.39
N VAL A 229 8.26 -2.15 2.35
CA VAL A 229 8.45 -1.83 3.78
C VAL A 229 9.84 -2.24 4.23
N LEU A 230 10.25 -3.48 3.96
CA LEU A 230 11.55 -4.01 4.35
C LEU A 230 12.71 -3.25 3.71
N GLY A 231 12.63 -2.98 2.40
CA GLY A 231 13.62 -2.17 1.71
C GLY A 231 13.69 -0.73 2.26
N SER A 232 12.55 -0.15 2.65
CA SER A 232 12.52 1.17 3.29
C SER A 232 13.20 1.15 4.65
N LEU A 233 12.90 0.16 5.51
CA LEU A 233 13.54 0.02 6.82
C LEU A 233 15.06 -0.10 6.68
N ALA A 234 15.54 -0.87 5.69
CA ALA A 234 16.96 -1.00 5.37
C ALA A 234 17.61 0.35 4.98
N MET A 235 16.85 1.26 4.39
CA MET A 235 17.30 2.60 4.01
C MET A 235 17.05 3.66 5.11
N GLY A 236 16.95 3.27 6.37
CA GLY A 236 16.86 4.19 7.51
C GLY A 236 15.46 4.70 7.85
N TRP A 237 14.42 4.19 7.20
CA TRP A 237 13.04 4.45 7.63
C TRP A 237 12.75 3.75 8.97
N ARG A 238 11.77 4.26 9.71
CA ARG A 238 11.27 3.63 10.93
C ARG A 238 9.77 3.44 10.85
N SER A 239 9.28 2.33 11.38
CA SER A 239 7.84 2.05 11.43
C SER A 239 7.24 2.63 12.70
N ALA A 240 6.18 3.44 12.54
CA ALA A 240 5.35 3.85 13.66
C ALA A 240 4.30 2.78 14.01
N GLY A 241 3.88 1.97 13.04
CA GLY A 241 2.93 0.88 13.26
C GLY A 241 2.20 0.41 12.00
N GLN A 242 1.37 -0.62 12.18
CA GLN A 242 0.63 -1.26 11.09
C GLN A 242 -0.82 -0.81 11.04
N LEU A 243 -1.36 -0.57 9.84
CA LEU A 243 -2.72 -0.04 9.63
C LEU A 243 -3.85 -1.08 9.72
N GLN A 244 -3.55 -2.32 10.02
CA GLN A 244 -4.48 -3.42 10.28
C GLN A 244 -5.69 -3.45 9.34
N PRO A 245 -5.52 -3.81 8.06
CA PRO A 245 -6.63 -3.92 7.14
C PRO A 245 -7.62 -4.99 7.62
N THR A 246 -8.89 -4.66 7.51
CA THR A 246 -9.98 -5.59 7.81
C THR A 246 -10.89 -5.74 6.61
N ARG A 247 -11.66 -6.83 6.60
CA ARG A 247 -12.61 -7.10 5.54
C ARG A 247 -13.89 -7.74 6.07
N ARG A 248 -14.97 -7.43 5.41
CA ARG A 248 -16.27 -8.09 5.53
C ARG A 248 -16.54 -8.83 4.22
N LEU A 249 -16.73 -10.14 4.30
CA LEU A 249 -17.12 -10.96 3.17
C LEU A 249 -18.64 -11.17 3.19
N SER A 250 -19.28 -11.12 2.02
CA SER A 250 -20.64 -11.61 1.87
C SER A 250 -20.66 -13.15 1.96
N TRP A 251 -21.84 -13.75 2.18
CA TRP A 251 -21.98 -15.21 2.19
C TRP A 251 -21.39 -15.89 0.94
N HIS A 252 -21.67 -15.34 -0.24
CA HIS A 252 -21.11 -15.85 -1.49
C HIS A 252 -19.58 -15.60 -1.58
N GLY A 253 -19.09 -14.50 -1.05
CA GLY A 253 -17.67 -14.21 -0.94
C GLY A 253 -16.97 -15.19 0.02
N SER A 254 -17.58 -15.49 1.16
CA SER A 254 -17.05 -16.43 2.16
C SER A 254 -16.93 -17.86 1.59
N LEU A 255 -17.95 -18.34 0.88
CA LEU A 255 -17.91 -19.67 0.23
C LEU A 255 -16.82 -19.75 -0.85
N ARG A 256 -16.65 -18.71 -1.66
CA ARG A 256 -15.60 -18.66 -2.68
C ARG A 256 -14.20 -18.66 -2.08
N THR A 257 -13.99 -17.87 -1.01
CA THR A 257 -12.72 -17.82 -0.31
C THR A 257 -12.43 -19.16 0.36
N ALA A 258 -13.42 -19.79 1.03
CA ALA A 258 -13.26 -21.09 1.65
C ALA A 258 -12.95 -22.19 0.62
N LEU A 259 -13.66 -22.22 -0.51
CA LEU A 259 -13.39 -23.14 -1.61
C LEU A 259 -12.02 -22.90 -2.24
N GLY A 260 -11.67 -21.63 -2.48
CA GLY A 260 -10.34 -21.26 -3.01
C GLY A 260 -9.21 -21.69 -2.07
N ASN A 261 -9.37 -21.50 -0.77
CA ASN A 261 -8.39 -21.91 0.23
C ASN A 261 -8.30 -23.44 0.38
N GLN A 262 -9.43 -24.17 0.26
CA GLN A 262 -9.40 -25.63 0.25
C GLN A 262 -8.74 -26.20 -1.00
N VAL A 263 -9.04 -25.62 -2.17
CA VAL A 263 -8.42 -26.02 -3.44
C VAL A 263 -6.93 -25.67 -3.48
N ALA A 264 -6.54 -24.55 -2.90
CA ALA A 264 -5.12 -24.16 -2.79
C ALA A 264 -4.28 -25.10 -1.90
N ARG A 265 -4.92 -25.85 -0.97
CA ARG A 265 -4.26 -26.86 -0.13
C ARG A 265 -4.00 -28.17 -0.86
N LEU A 266 -4.58 -28.39 -2.03
CA LEU A 266 -4.36 -29.58 -2.83
C LEU A 266 -3.12 -29.39 -3.70
N PRO A 267 -2.13 -30.29 -3.67
CA PRO A 267 -0.94 -30.21 -4.51
C PRO A 267 -1.39 -30.19 -5.99
N TYR A 268 -0.82 -29.29 -6.78
CA TYR A 268 -1.11 -29.04 -8.21
C TYR A 268 -2.38 -28.24 -8.55
N PHE A 269 -3.25 -27.86 -7.59
CA PHE A 269 -4.50 -27.15 -7.88
C PHE A 269 -4.46 -25.63 -7.59
N TRP A 270 -3.35 -25.08 -7.14
CA TRP A 270 -3.22 -23.66 -6.82
C TRP A 270 -3.53 -22.73 -8.04
N ARG A 271 -3.11 -23.10 -9.25
CA ARG A 271 -3.50 -22.38 -10.48
C ARG A 271 -5.01 -22.40 -10.75
N PHE A 272 -5.68 -23.45 -10.33
CA PHE A 272 -7.13 -23.57 -10.42
C PHE A 272 -7.83 -22.74 -9.33
N ALA A 273 -7.22 -22.63 -8.16
CA ALA A 273 -7.71 -21.79 -7.05
C ALA A 273 -7.71 -20.31 -7.45
N ASP A 274 -6.67 -19.82 -8.10
CA ASP A 274 -6.61 -18.44 -8.62
C ASP A 274 -7.60 -18.22 -9.76
N ARG A 275 -7.79 -19.18 -10.65
CA ARG A 275 -8.85 -19.14 -11.65
C ARG A 275 -10.25 -19.18 -11.02
N LEU A 276 -10.46 -19.95 -9.96
CA LEU A 276 -11.73 -19.99 -9.20
C LEU A 276 -11.98 -18.68 -8.45
N LYS A 277 -10.94 -18.07 -7.88
CA LYS A 277 -11.00 -16.72 -7.30
C LYS A 277 -11.27 -15.65 -8.37
N ALA A 278 -10.72 -15.84 -9.57
CA ALA A 278 -10.87 -14.96 -10.73
C ALA A 278 -12.14 -15.26 -11.57
N LEU A 279 -12.88 -16.36 -11.30
CA LEU A 279 -14.13 -16.61 -12.00
C LEU A 279 -15.09 -15.45 -11.84
N PRO A 280 -15.60 -14.86 -12.94
CA PRO A 280 -16.53 -13.75 -12.88
C PRO A 280 -17.82 -14.20 -12.23
N GLY A 281 -17.97 -13.92 -10.94
CA GLY A 281 -19.30 -13.88 -10.34
C GLY A 281 -20.03 -12.71 -10.97
N GLY A 282 -20.90 -12.98 -11.94
CA GLY A 282 -21.73 -12.04 -12.67
C GLY A 282 -21.04 -10.74 -13.11
N LYS A 283 -21.16 -10.33 -14.34
CA LYS A 283 -20.56 -9.14 -15.00
C LYS A 283 -21.02 -7.78 -14.41
N ARG A 284 -21.41 -7.69 -13.13
CA ARG A 284 -21.90 -6.44 -12.53
C ARG A 284 -20.72 -5.63 -11.99
N ALA A 285 -20.66 -4.36 -12.36
CA ALA A 285 -19.71 -3.38 -11.79
C ALA A 285 -19.92 -3.27 -10.27
N PRO A 286 -18.88 -3.01 -9.48
CA PRO A 286 -18.93 -3.03 -8.01
C PRO A 286 -20.04 -2.16 -7.41
N PHE A 287 -20.35 -1.02 -8.03
CA PHE A 287 -21.33 -0.06 -7.54
C PHE A 287 -22.72 -0.16 -8.16
N THR A 288 -23.01 -1.20 -8.97
CA THR A 288 -24.28 -1.29 -9.71
C THR A 288 -25.52 -1.17 -8.80
N GLU A 289 -25.50 -1.81 -7.63
CA GLU A 289 -26.66 -1.79 -6.73
C GLU A 289 -26.82 -0.41 -6.04
N LEU A 290 -25.71 0.20 -5.63
CA LEU A 290 -25.73 1.56 -5.10
C LEU A 290 -26.17 2.60 -6.14
N ASP A 291 -25.73 2.42 -7.38
CA ASP A 291 -26.08 3.34 -8.48
C ASP A 291 -27.57 3.33 -8.82
N ARG A 292 -28.27 2.23 -8.57
CA ARG A 292 -29.75 2.17 -8.70
C ARG A 292 -30.47 3.01 -7.65
N ALA A 293 -29.84 3.15 -6.47
CA ALA A 293 -30.37 3.97 -5.39
C ALA A 293 -29.85 5.43 -5.45
N ALA A 294 -28.91 5.73 -6.36
CA ALA A 294 -28.35 7.07 -6.49
C ALA A 294 -29.43 8.06 -6.96
N GLY A 295 -29.49 9.23 -6.33
CA GLY A 295 -30.49 10.27 -6.59
C GLY A 295 -31.80 10.08 -5.83
N SER A 296 -31.99 8.97 -5.10
CA SER A 296 -33.13 8.78 -4.21
C SER A 296 -32.74 9.01 -2.75
N THR A 297 -33.69 9.44 -1.93
CA THR A 297 -33.55 9.49 -0.47
C THR A 297 -33.88 8.11 0.09
N VAL A 298 -32.93 7.55 0.81
CA VAL A 298 -33.08 6.27 1.52
C VAL A 298 -33.25 6.55 3.00
N VAL A 299 -34.24 5.93 3.65
CA VAL A 299 -34.37 6.00 5.11
C VAL A 299 -33.75 4.74 5.72
N GLU A 300 -32.78 4.94 6.59
CA GLU A 300 -32.11 3.86 7.32
C GLU A 300 -32.04 4.23 8.80
N ASN A 301 -32.50 3.35 9.67
CA ASN A 301 -32.55 3.60 11.11
C ASN A 301 -33.17 4.99 11.44
N GLY A 302 -34.24 5.39 10.76
CA GLY A 302 -34.87 6.71 10.96
C GLY A 302 -34.10 7.92 10.45
N ARG A 303 -32.92 7.74 9.86
CA ARG A 303 -32.13 8.81 9.21
C ARG A 303 -32.35 8.83 7.71
N LYS A 304 -32.51 10.03 7.16
CA LYS A 304 -32.56 10.25 5.71
C LYS A 304 -31.15 10.30 5.17
N LEU A 305 -30.86 9.44 4.20
CA LEU A 305 -29.57 9.33 3.53
C LEU A 305 -29.73 9.61 2.05
N SER A 306 -28.74 10.27 1.46
CA SER A 306 -28.62 10.42 0.01
C SER A 306 -27.35 9.73 -0.50
N ILE A 307 -27.46 9.14 -1.70
CA ILE A 307 -26.36 8.45 -2.38
C ILE A 307 -25.95 9.27 -3.59
N SER A 308 -24.66 9.54 -3.74
CA SER A 308 -24.10 10.36 -4.80
C SER A 308 -22.85 9.75 -5.41
N ARG A 309 -22.62 10.05 -6.69
CA ARG A 309 -21.34 9.80 -7.38
C ARG A 309 -20.38 10.97 -7.23
N LYS A 310 -20.87 12.13 -6.78
CA LYS A 310 -20.07 13.34 -6.62
C LYS A 310 -19.88 13.64 -5.15
N PRO A 311 -18.68 14.08 -4.73
CA PRO A 311 -18.43 14.56 -3.37
C PRO A 311 -19.21 15.86 -3.10
N LYS A 312 -19.30 16.21 -1.84
CA LYS A 312 -19.75 17.51 -1.32
C LYS A 312 -18.61 18.13 -0.49
N PRO A 313 -17.53 18.62 -1.13
CA PRO A 313 -16.30 18.97 -0.41
C PRO A 313 -16.50 20.00 0.69
N ALA A 314 -17.26 21.09 0.42
CA ALA A 314 -17.51 22.15 1.38
C ALA A 314 -18.29 21.65 2.60
N GLU A 315 -19.35 20.87 2.38
CA GLU A 315 -20.18 20.34 3.47
C GLU A 315 -19.43 19.27 4.27
N MET A 316 -18.61 18.42 3.60
CA MET A 316 -17.76 17.42 4.26
C MET A 316 -16.70 18.11 5.13
N ALA A 317 -16.01 19.12 4.61
CA ALA A 317 -15.02 19.91 5.36
C ALA A 317 -15.67 20.64 6.54
N ALA A 318 -16.86 21.21 6.35
CA ALA A 318 -17.63 21.86 7.42
C ALA A 318 -18.03 20.87 8.53
N LEU A 319 -18.40 19.64 8.19
CA LEU A 319 -18.66 18.59 9.18
C LEU A 319 -17.38 18.28 9.97
N ILE A 320 -16.27 17.96 9.28
CA ILE A 320 -14.98 17.62 9.92
C ILE A 320 -14.52 18.72 10.87
N SER A 321 -14.73 19.99 10.51
CA SER A 321 -14.34 21.13 11.34
C SER A 321 -15.11 21.23 12.65
N ARG A 322 -16.40 20.78 12.66
CA ARG A 322 -17.27 20.80 13.84
C ARG A 322 -17.09 19.60 14.76
N LEU A 323 -16.58 18.49 14.24
CA LEU A 323 -16.37 17.29 15.04
C LEU A 323 -15.25 17.49 16.07
N PRO A 324 -15.36 16.88 17.26
CA PRO A 324 -14.28 16.87 18.23
C PRO A 324 -12.99 16.35 17.61
N TYR A 325 -11.89 17.00 17.96
CA TYR A 325 -10.55 16.61 17.54
C TYR A 325 -9.69 16.33 18.76
N ASP A 326 -9.11 15.15 18.82
CA ASP A 326 -8.32 14.67 19.95
C ASP A 326 -6.86 15.17 19.94
N GLY A 327 -6.40 15.76 18.84
CA GLY A 327 -5.07 16.33 18.71
C GLY A 327 -4.04 15.39 18.08
N ARG A 328 -4.43 14.17 17.69
CA ARG A 328 -3.54 13.23 17.00
C ARG A 328 -3.15 13.74 15.61
N ILE A 329 -2.03 13.24 15.09
CA ILE A 329 -1.54 13.57 13.75
C ILE A 329 -2.54 13.04 12.72
N ARG A 330 -3.09 13.93 11.90
CA ARG A 330 -3.99 13.56 10.80
C ARG A 330 -3.81 14.47 9.59
N HIS A 331 -4.23 13.98 8.44
CA HIS A 331 -4.25 14.79 7.22
C HIS A 331 -5.31 15.90 7.30
N VAL A 332 -4.98 17.09 6.83
CA VAL A 332 -5.94 18.20 6.72
C VAL A 332 -6.92 17.88 5.59
N ARG A 333 -8.18 17.68 5.94
CA ARG A 333 -9.28 17.38 5.00
C ARG A 333 -10.16 18.60 4.83
N ASP A 334 -9.59 19.67 4.28
CA ASP A 334 -10.32 20.87 3.89
C ASP A 334 -11.03 20.71 2.54
N GLU A 335 -11.81 21.71 2.14
CA GLU A 335 -12.57 21.70 0.90
C GLU A 335 -11.68 21.45 -0.32
N SER A 336 -10.55 22.13 -0.41
CA SER A 336 -9.63 22.02 -1.55
C SER A 336 -9.05 20.61 -1.68
N TYR A 337 -8.64 20.01 -0.55
CA TYR A 337 -8.16 18.64 -0.53
C TYR A 337 -9.25 17.65 -0.94
N LEU A 338 -10.45 17.74 -0.38
CA LEU A 338 -11.55 16.82 -0.68
C LEU A 338 -12.01 16.95 -2.14
N ALA A 339 -12.05 18.17 -2.68
CA ALA A 339 -12.40 18.42 -4.08
C ALA A 339 -11.37 17.80 -5.03
N TRP A 340 -10.08 17.92 -4.71
CA TRP A 340 -8.99 17.33 -5.48
C TRP A 340 -8.94 15.81 -5.31
N ARG A 341 -8.96 15.30 -4.07
CA ARG A 341 -8.72 13.90 -3.75
C ARG A 341 -9.69 12.96 -4.46
N PHE A 342 -10.95 13.35 -4.57
CA PHE A 342 -11.98 12.52 -5.18
C PHE A 342 -12.09 12.66 -6.70
N ARG A 343 -11.12 13.32 -7.34
CA ARG A 343 -10.94 13.36 -8.81
C ARG A 343 -9.86 12.38 -9.30
N ASN A 344 -9.34 11.50 -8.44
CA ASN A 344 -8.33 10.51 -8.82
C ASN A 344 -8.79 9.69 -10.04
N PRO A 345 -8.10 9.74 -11.19
CA PRO A 345 -8.52 9.08 -12.42
C PRO A 345 -8.43 7.54 -12.34
N LEU A 346 -7.65 6.99 -11.41
CA LEU A 346 -7.55 5.54 -11.17
C LEU A 346 -8.62 5.00 -10.23
N SER A 347 -9.63 5.81 -9.86
CA SER A 347 -10.55 5.49 -8.77
C SER A 347 -11.99 5.85 -9.10
N GLU A 348 -12.91 4.99 -8.69
CA GLU A 348 -14.33 5.29 -8.62
C GLU A 348 -14.77 5.44 -7.17
N TYR A 349 -15.60 6.46 -6.90
CA TYR A 349 -16.13 6.73 -5.57
C TYR A 349 -17.65 6.71 -5.54
N ARG A 350 -18.20 6.33 -4.39
CA ARG A 350 -19.61 6.55 -4.04
C ARG A 350 -19.70 7.15 -2.64
N PHE A 351 -20.58 8.08 -2.49
CA PHE A 351 -20.77 8.86 -1.27
C PHE A 351 -22.15 8.60 -0.71
N LEU A 352 -22.23 8.29 0.57
CA LEU A 352 -23.45 8.26 1.35
C LEU A 352 -23.41 9.48 2.27
N PHE A 353 -24.44 10.28 2.25
CA PHE A 353 -24.56 11.49 3.07
C PHE A 353 -25.78 11.41 3.97
N ALA A 354 -25.63 11.76 5.25
CA ALA A 354 -26.69 11.92 6.21
C ALA A 354 -26.87 13.39 6.58
N GLY A 355 -28.12 13.84 6.73
CA GLY A 355 -28.47 15.21 7.06
C GLY A 355 -29.15 15.95 5.92
N GLU A 356 -30.05 16.89 6.26
CA GLU A 356 -30.74 17.78 5.33
C GLU A 356 -30.21 19.21 5.54
N GLY A 357 -29.67 19.82 4.47
CA GLY A 357 -29.08 21.15 4.51
C GLY A 357 -27.67 21.19 5.11
N GLN A 358 -27.47 20.61 6.26
CA GLN A 358 -26.17 20.44 6.90
C GLN A 358 -25.88 18.94 7.06
N LEU A 359 -24.64 18.50 6.78
CA LEU A 359 -24.29 17.10 6.97
C LEU A 359 -24.12 16.75 8.45
N ASP A 360 -24.78 15.68 8.87
CA ASP A 360 -24.56 15.01 10.14
C ASP A 360 -23.55 13.87 10.02
N GLY A 361 -23.34 13.36 8.80
CA GLY A 361 -22.37 12.34 8.53
C GLY A 361 -22.17 12.06 7.05
N TYR A 362 -21.06 11.41 6.72
CA TYR A 362 -20.80 10.87 5.39
C TYR A 362 -19.98 9.56 5.49
N LEU A 363 -20.06 8.76 4.43
CA LEU A 363 -19.25 7.58 4.22
C LEU A 363 -18.85 7.52 2.74
N VAL A 364 -17.55 7.30 2.49
CA VAL A 364 -16.96 7.23 1.15
C VAL A 364 -16.53 5.80 0.85
N LEU A 365 -17.10 5.27 -0.23
CA LEU A 365 -16.73 3.99 -0.81
C LEU A 365 -15.84 4.21 -2.02
N HIS A 366 -14.81 3.39 -2.14
CA HIS A 366 -13.81 3.43 -3.19
C HIS A 366 -13.66 2.09 -3.89
N HIS A 367 -13.42 2.15 -5.19
CA HIS A 367 -13.01 1.04 -6.03
C HIS A 367 -11.91 1.48 -6.98
N SER A 368 -10.80 0.72 -7.07
CA SER A 368 -9.73 0.99 -8.02
C SER A 368 -10.09 0.49 -9.41
N VAL A 369 -9.99 1.35 -10.41
CA VAL A 369 -10.18 0.98 -11.83
C VAL A 369 -8.88 0.56 -12.52
N ALA A 370 -7.73 0.79 -11.88
CA ALA A 370 -6.42 0.45 -12.41
C ALA A 370 -6.23 -1.07 -12.59
N GLN A 371 -6.93 -1.87 -11.77
CA GLN A 371 -6.87 -3.33 -11.79
C GLN A 371 -8.23 -3.90 -12.18
N ALA A 372 -8.40 -4.24 -13.45
CA ALA A 372 -9.68 -4.73 -14.02
C ALA A 372 -10.28 -5.97 -13.33
N THR A 373 -9.47 -6.75 -12.63
CA THR A 373 -9.88 -7.97 -11.90
C THR A 373 -10.25 -7.69 -10.45
N ASN A 374 -9.89 -6.53 -9.90
CA ASN A 374 -10.15 -6.17 -8.51
C ASN A 374 -11.62 -5.79 -8.34
N ARG A 375 -12.35 -6.51 -7.47
CA ARG A 375 -13.75 -6.22 -7.11
C ARG A 375 -13.92 -5.74 -5.69
N ARG A 376 -12.80 -5.47 -5.03
CA ARG A 376 -12.76 -5.00 -3.67
C ARG A 376 -13.30 -3.58 -3.61
N VAL A 377 -14.22 -3.34 -2.70
CA VAL A 377 -14.67 -2.01 -2.33
C VAL A 377 -14.10 -1.69 -0.95
N SER A 378 -13.61 -0.49 -0.76
CA SER A 378 -13.06 -0.04 0.52
C SER A 378 -13.85 1.14 1.06
N ILE A 379 -14.08 1.16 2.39
CA ILE A 379 -14.47 2.36 3.10
C ILE A 379 -13.18 3.17 3.32
N VAL A 380 -13.01 4.24 2.56
CA VAL A 380 -11.74 5.01 2.58
C VAL A 380 -11.80 6.20 3.51
N ASP A 381 -12.99 6.74 3.75
CA ASP A 381 -13.21 7.83 4.70
C ASP A 381 -14.66 7.80 5.21
N PHE A 382 -14.88 8.16 6.46
CA PHE A 382 -16.21 8.42 6.99
C PHE A 382 -16.12 9.26 8.26
N GLU A 383 -17.16 10.08 8.48
CA GLU A 383 -17.35 10.87 9.69
C GLU A 383 -18.84 10.90 10.05
N ALA A 384 -19.13 11.01 11.32
CA ALA A 384 -20.49 11.14 11.82
C ALA A 384 -20.52 11.95 13.13
N SER A 385 -21.55 12.75 13.30
CA SER A 385 -21.78 13.55 14.51
C SER A 385 -22.14 12.71 15.74
N ASP A 386 -22.70 11.53 15.50
CA ASP A 386 -23.15 10.59 16.54
C ASP A 386 -23.15 9.15 16.04
N ASP A 387 -23.23 8.20 16.98
CA ASP A 387 -23.22 6.75 16.71
C ASP A 387 -24.42 6.32 15.85
N HIS A 388 -25.59 6.93 16.06
CA HIS A 388 -26.79 6.59 15.32
C HIS A 388 -26.64 6.92 13.82
N THR A 389 -26.11 8.08 13.50
CA THR A 389 -25.77 8.49 12.12
C THR A 389 -24.72 7.56 11.53
N ARG A 390 -23.70 7.19 12.31
CA ARG A 390 -22.66 6.24 11.87
C ARG A 390 -23.23 4.88 11.52
N HIS A 391 -24.11 4.34 12.37
CA HIS A 391 -24.76 3.05 12.11
C HIS A 391 -25.67 3.12 10.89
N ALA A 392 -26.45 4.19 10.72
CA ALA A 392 -27.29 4.35 9.53
C ALA A 392 -26.48 4.36 8.23
N LEU A 393 -25.32 5.03 8.19
CA LEU A 393 -24.42 5.05 7.04
C LEU A 393 -23.83 3.66 6.74
N LEU A 394 -23.38 2.94 7.77
CA LEU A 394 -22.83 1.59 7.62
C LEU A 394 -23.88 0.57 7.17
N ASP A 395 -25.09 0.61 7.76
CA ASP A 395 -26.23 -0.25 7.38
C ASP A 395 -26.61 -0.01 5.92
N ALA A 396 -26.74 1.25 5.51
CA ALA A 396 -27.05 1.60 4.13
C ALA A 396 -25.95 1.10 3.16
N ALA A 397 -24.68 1.34 3.46
CA ALA A 397 -23.56 0.89 2.63
C ALA A 397 -23.57 -0.63 2.45
N ILE A 398 -23.79 -1.39 3.53
CA ILE A 398 -23.78 -2.84 3.52
C ILE A 398 -25.02 -3.42 2.82
N ARG A 399 -26.20 -2.90 3.15
CA ARG A 399 -27.48 -3.41 2.65
C ARG A 399 -27.67 -3.10 1.16
N LEU A 400 -27.37 -1.85 0.77
CA LEU A 400 -27.57 -1.40 -0.62
C LEU A 400 -26.40 -1.81 -1.52
N GLY A 401 -25.16 -1.81 -1.02
CA GLY A 401 -24.00 -2.11 -1.81
C GLY A 401 -23.88 -3.57 -2.21
N ARG A 402 -24.32 -4.49 -1.33
CA ARG A 402 -24.25 -5.96 -1.54
C ARG A 402 -22.89 -6.43 -2.04
N PHE A 403 -21.82 -5.80 -1.55
CA PHE A 403 -20.45 -6.10 -1.95
C PHE A 403 -20.04 -7.52 -1.62
N ALA A 404 -19.30 -8.17 -2.52
CA ALA A 404 -18.69 -9.45 -2.25
C ALA A 404 -17.63 -9.34 -1.14
N GLU A 405 -16.84 -8.26 -1.20
CA GLU A 405 -15.86 -7.87 -0.21
C GLU A 405 -15.94 -6.36 0.04
N LEU A 406 -16.00 -5.98 1.32
CA LEU A 406 -15.92 -4.60 1.79
C LEU A 406 -14.78 -4.50 2.79
N ALA A 407 -13.81 -3.66 2.51
CA ALA A 407 -12.61 -3.48 3.32
C ALA A 407 -12.60 -2.15 4.08
N ALA A 408 -11.86 -2.09 5.18
CA ALA A 408 -11.57 -0.87 5.93
C ALA A 408 -10.27 -1.01 6.72
N TRP A 409 -9.62 0.10 7.05
CA TRP A 409 -8.54 0.13 8.03
C TRP A 409 -9.11 0.46 9.40
N LEU A 410 -8.64 -0.18 10.46
CA LEU A 410 -9.18 -0.01 11.80
C LEU A 410 -8.18 0.51 12.84
N ALA A 411 -6.88 0.37 12.59
CA ALA A 411 -5.86 0.47 13.63
C ALA A 411 -5.85 1.79 14.40
N THR A 412 -6.26 2.90 13.78
CA THR A 412 -6.23 4.22 14.42
C THR A 412 -7.62 4.75 14.80
N PHE A 413 -8.66 3.94 14.59
CA PHE A 413 -10.01 4.34 14.96
C PHE A 413 -10.25 4.24 16.47
N ASP A 414 -11.19 5.06 16.94
CA ASP A 414 -11.72 4.94 18.30
C ASP A 414 -12.22 3.51 18.58
N PRO A 415 -11.96 2.94 19.76
CA PRO A 415 -12.42 1.59 20.11
C PRO A 415 -13.92 1.37 19.95
N GLY A 416 -14.75 2.41 20.06
CA GLY A 416 -16.18 2.35 19.77
C GLY A 416 -16.46 2.04 18.31
N ILE A 417 -15.79 2.73 17.40
CA ILE A 417 -15.89 2.52 15.95
C ILE A 417 -15.41 1.11 15.59
N VAL A 418 -14.28 0.68 16.17
CA VAL A 418 -13.75 -0.68 15.96
C VAL A 418 -14.76 -1.73 16.37
N ARG A 419 -15.37 -1.60 17.56
CA ARG A 419 -16.43 -2.52 18.05
C ARG A 419 -17.64 -2.54 17.12
N ASP A 420 -18.05 -1.39 16.60
CA ASP A 420 -19.18 -1.33 15.66
C ASP A 420 -18.87 -2.07 14.37
N LEU A 421 -17.71 -1.82 13.77
CA LEU A 421 -17.29 -2.54 12.55
C LEU A 421 -17.19 -4.05 12.78
N GLN A 422 -16.72 -4.48 13.97
CA GLN A 422 -16.73 -5.90 14.35
C GLN A 422 -18.13 -6.50 14.43
N LYS A 423 -19.14 -5.75 14.96
CA LYS A 423 -20.56 -6.16 14.92
C LYS A 423 -21.05 -6.35 13.47
N TYR A 424 -20.61 -5.51 12.55
CA TYR A 424 -20.86 -5.63 11.11
C TYR A 424 -20.03 -6.74 10.43
N ARG A 425 -19.35 -7.59 11.21
CA ARG A 425 -18.54 -8.73 10.74
C ARG A 425 -17.31 -8.34 9.94
N PHE A 426 -16.77 -7.15 10.15
CA PHE A 426 -15.42 -6.88 9.72
C PHE A 426 -14.45 -7.70 10.57
N ARG A 427 -13.55 -8.43 9.94
CA ARG A 427 -12.54 -9.26 10.57
C ARG A 427 -11.17 -8.84 10.05
N PRO A 428 -10.11 -9.00 10.82
CA PRO A 428 -8.77 -8.84 10.29
C PRO A 428 -8.66 -9.60 8.98
N ALA A 429 -7.96 -9.02 8.00
CA ALA A 429 -7.58 -9.77 6.80
C ALA A 429 -6.78 -10.99 7.30
N ASP A 430 -7.06 -12.20 6.73
CA ASP A 430 -6.35 -13.41 7.16
C ASP A 430 -4.84 -13.16 7.15
N GLU A 431 -4.11 -13.77 8.07
CA GLU A 431 -2.65 -13.64 8.18
C GLU A 431 -1.94 -13.90 6.85
N HIS A 432 -2.46 -14.80 6.02
CA HIS A 432 -1.99 -15.05 4.66
C HIS A 432 -2.15 -13.87 3.69
N LEU A 433 -3.08 -12.94 3.93
CA LEU A 433 -3.25 -11.72 3.12
C LEU A 433 -2.43 -10.56 3.69
N THR A 434 -2.13 -10.58 4.98
CA THR A 434 -1.19 -9.65 5.61
C THR A 434 0.26 -10.00 5.27
N ALA A 435 0.56 -11.24 4.89
CA ALA A 435 1.85 -11.64 4.36
C ALA A 435 2.20 -10.95 3.01
N HIS A 436 1.20 -10.57 2.22
CA HIS A 436 1.42 -9.82 0.97
C HIS A 436 1.52 -8.30 1.14
N GLY A 437 1.55 -7.80 2.34
CA GLY A 437 1.74 -6.42 2.70
C GLY A 437 0.71 -5.94 3.70
N CYS A 438 1.14 -5.69 4.92
CA CYS A 438 0.37 -4.89 5.86
C CYS A 438 0.77 -3.42 5.66
N PRO A 439 -0.14 -2.54 5.24
CA PRO A 439 0.21 -1.13 5.14
C PRO A 439 0.73 -0.63 6.48
N CYS A 440 1.92 -0.04 6.45
CA CYS A 440 2.59 0.53 7.60
C CYS A 440 2.69 2.03 7.47
N VAL A 441 2.76 2.71 8.60
CA VAL A 441 3.22 4.09 8.66
C VAL A 441 4.72 4.06 8.83
N LEU A 442 5.43 4.51 7.80
CA LEU A 442 6.87 4.65 7.85
C LEU A 442 7.22 6.13 7.87
N VAL A 443 8.17 6.48 8.70
CA VAL A 443 8.74 7.81 8.82
C VAL A 443 10.21 7.76 8.49
N ARG A 444 10.72 8.78 7.77
CA ARG A 444 12.14 8.98 7.49
C ARG A 444 12.51 10.41 7.85
N CYS A 445 13.47 10.58 8.75
CA CYS A 445 14.14 11.86 8.93
C CYS A 445 15.12 12.05 7.77
N THR A 446 15.19 13.23 7.19
CA THR A 446 16.15 13.54 6.13
C THR A 446 17.56 13.79 6.66
N ASP A 447 17.67 14.08 7.96
CA ASP A 447 18.94 14.21 8.67
C ASP A 447 19.31 12.85 9.30
N ASP A 448 20.29 12.17 8.72
CA ASP A 448 20.78 10.86 9.18
C ASP A 448 21.47 10.91 10.55
N ALA A 449 21.95 12.09 10.95
CA ALA A 449 22.58 12.26 12.27
C ALA A 449 21.55 12.38 13.40
N ARG A 450 20.27 12.59 13.09
CA ARG A 450 19.21 12.74 14.09
C ARG A 450 18.74 11.38 14.60
N PRO A 451 18.89 11.07 15.89
CA PRO A 451 18.49 9.78 16.43
C PRO A 451 16.95 9.59 16.44
N PRO A 452 16.44 8.38 16.11
CA PRO A 452 15.00 8.14 15.95
C PRO A 452 14.14 8.50 17.16
N GLU A 453 14.65 8.35 18.37
CA GLU A 453 13.97 8.70 19.62
C GLU A 453 13.67 10.20 19.79
N THR A 454 14.21 11.03 18.91
CA THR A 454 13.95 12.48 18.89
C THR A 454 13.02 12.91 17.77
N TRP A 455 12.53 11.95 16.93
CA TRP A 455 11.70 12.27 15.78
C TRP A 455 10.31 12.72 16.23
N SER A 456 10.11 14.01 16.17
CA SER A 456 8.84 14.61 16.58
C SER A 456 8.43 15.76 15.67
N MET A 457 7.13 16.00 15.58
CA MET A 457 6.56 17.16 14.92
C MET A 457 5.75 17.97 15.92
N HIS A 458 6.14 19.22 16.13
CA HIS A 458 5.56 20.08 17.17
C HIS A 458 5.56 19.43 18.58
N GLY A 459 6.53 18.56 18.88
CA GLY A 459 6.66 17.87 20.16
C GLY A 459 5.80 16.60 20.29
N ILE A 460 5.14 16.15 19.21
CA ILE A 460 4.46 14.85 19.17
C ILE A 460 5.40 13.84 18.53
N ASP A 461 5.66 12.73 19.21
CA ASP A 461 6.48 11.62 18.73
C ASP A 461 5.86 11.00 17.47
N LEU A 462 6.63 10.96 16.38
CA LEU A 462 6.21 10.41 15.08
C LEU A 462 6.25 8.89 15.04
N LEU A 463 6.97 8.23 15.94
CA LEU A 463 7.11 6.77 15.98
C LEU A 463 6.12 6.11 16.93
N GLU A 464 5.43 6.87 17.77
CA GLU A 464 4.35 6.38 18.62
C GLU A 464 3.04 6.29 17.81
N PHE A 465 2.61 5.07 17.50
CA PHE A 465 1.44 4.83 16.65
C PHE A 465 0.13 5.40 17.20
N GLY A 466 -0.01 5.46 18.52
CA GLY A 466 -1.15 6.05 19.20
C GLY A 466 -1.36 7.55 18.89
N ASN A 467 -0.30 8.22 18.43
CA ASN A 467 -0.34 9.63 18.04
C ASN A 467 -0.95 9.88 16.64
N TRP A 468 -1.36 8.85 15.91
CA TRP A 468 -1.86 8.98 14.55
C TRP A 468 -3.38 8.73 14.46
N ASP A 469 -4.07 9.54 13.65
CA ASP A 469 -5.44 9.33 13.19
C ASP A 469 -5.43 9.21 11.66
N LEU A 470 -5.47 7.99 11.15
CA LEU A 470 -5.27 7.68 9.75
C LEU A 470 -6.54 7.17 9.08
N ARG A 471 -6.76 7.63 7.86
CA ARG A 471 -7.81 7.17 6.97
C ARG A 471 -7.19 6.62 5.68
N GLN A 472 -7.81 5.64 5.07
CA GLN A 472 -7.33 5.08 3.81
C GLN A 472 -7.29 6.12 2.69
N THR A 473 -8.13 7.16 2.77
CA THR A 473 -8.12 8.29 1.83
C THR A 473 -6.79 9.06 1.80
N TYR A 474 -5.92 8.90 2.80
CA TYR A 474 -4.62 9.58 2.84
C TYR A 474 -3.58 8.91 1.91
N THR A 475 -3.85 7.71 1.44
CA THR A 475 -3.04 7.04 0.42
C THR A 475 -3.57 7.33 -0.97
N MET A 476 -2.67 7.40 -1.96
CA MET A 476 -3.08 7.65 -3.36
C MET A 476 -3.64 6.39 -4.02
N ALA A 477 -3.31 5.22 -3.50
CA ALA A 477 -3.85 3.94 -3.97
C ALA A 477 -5.31 3.66 -3.52
N GLY A 478 -5.86 4.48 -2.66
CA GLY A 478 -7.27 4.47 -2.25
C GLY A 478 -7.60 3.50 -1.18
#